data_52a94b2b6340cc53b0d6f657526748b9
#
_entry.id   52a94b2b6340cc53b0d6f657526748b9
#
_cell.length_a   1.000
_cell.length_b   1.000
_cell.length_c   1.000
_cell.angle_alpha   90.00
_cell.angle_beta   90.00
_cell.angle_gamma   90.00
#
_symmetry.space_group_name_H-M   'P 1'
#
loop_
_entity.id
_entity.type
_entity.pdbx_description
1 polymer ?
#
loop_
_entity_poly.entity_id
_entity_poly.type
_entity_poly.pdbx_seq_one_letter_code
_entity_poly.pdbx_strand_id
1 'polypeptide(L)'
;WDVIADELPMWVADMDFETAPAVVDAIEKRLRQGAFGYNTVPDSFRESIIRWWQRRHRFTMEKEWILYCTGVVPAISSIVRKMTEIGDDIVVLAPVYNIFYNSILNNGRKVLASELRYADGSYTIDYADLEEKLSRETTSLFIFCNPHNPIGKVWDRPTLERIAELCIKHDVLVVSDEIHCDLTHIGHAYIPFASLSKEIADRTISCIAPTKTFNIAGLQTAAIVIPN
;
A
#
# COMPACT_ATOMS: atom_id res chain seq x y z
N TRP A 1 12.07 -11.02 -18.88
CA TRP A 1 12.89 -11.35 -17.72
C TRP A 1 14.09 -12.20 -18.18
N ASP A 2 15.26 -11.93 -17.62
CA ASP A 2 16.43 -12.78 -17.84
C ASP A 2 16.27 -14.05 -17.01
N VAL A 3 15.76 -15.10 -17.64
CA VAL A 3 15.63 -16.42 -17.05
C VAL A 3 16.56 -17.40 -17.76
N ILE A 4 17.13 -18.33 -16.99
CA ILE A 4 17.84 -19.48 -17.57
C ILE A 4 16.83 -20.39 -18.26
N ALA A 5 17.19 -20.99 -19.38
CA ALA A 5 16.32 -21.91 -20.09
C ALA A 5 15.80 -23.01 -19.13
N ASP A 6 14.52 -23.31 -19.21
CA ASP A 6 13.79 -24.27 -18.37
C ASP A 6 13.48 -23.82 -16.94
N GLU A 7 13.73 -22.54 -16.56
CA GLU A 7 13.26 -21.98 -15.30
C GLU A 7 11.90 -21.28 -15.46
N LEU A 8 11.02 -21.49 -14.49
CA LEU A 8 9.77 -20.75 -14.38
C LEU A 8 9.99 -19.52 -13.49
N PRO A 9 9.95 -18.28 -14.02
CA PRO A 9 10.11 -17.09 -13.22
C PRO A 9 8.91 -16.87 -12.30
N MET A 10 9.13 -16.84 -10.99
CA MET A 10 8.08 -16.65 -9.97
C MET A 10 8.47 -15.64 -8.87
N TRP A 11 9.56 -14.90 -9.04
CA TRP A 11 10.08 -13.99 -8.00
C TRP A 11 9.48 -12.57 -8.06
N VAL A 12 8.83 -12.23 -9.15
CA VAL A 12 8.17 -10.92 -9.32
C VAL A 12 6.66 -11.12 -9.40
N ALA A 13 5.91 -10.21 -8.81
CA ALA A 13 4.45 -10.26 -8.81
C ALA A 13 3.86 -9.72 -10.12
N ASP A 14 4.35 -10.23 -11.26
CA ASP A 14 3.74 -10.06 -12.57
C ASP A 14 2.86 -11.28 -12.85
N MET A 15 1.82 -11.08 -13.64
CA MET A 15 0.92 -12.15 -14.08
C MET A 15 1.32 -12.64 -15.47
N ASP A 16 1.12 -13.93 -15.74
CA ASP A 16 1.28 -14.53 -17.07
C ASP A 16 0.07 -14.25 -17.99
N PHE A 17 -0.78 -13.31 -17.60
CA PHE A 17 -1.96 -12.89 -18.34
C PHE A 17 -1.78 -11.49 -18.91
N GLU A 18 -2.31 -11.30 -20.12
CA GLU A 18 -2.39 -9.96 -20.70
C GLU A 18 -3.28 -9.04 -19.84
N THR A 19 -2.98 -7.75 -19.86
CA THR A 19 -3.88 -6.75 -19.25
C THR A 19 -5.20 -6.66 -20.04
N ALA A 20 -6.21 -6.05 -19.41
CA ALA A 20 -7.53 -5.92 -20.03
C ALA A 20 -7.46 -5.20 -21.40
N PRO A 21 -8.17 -5.68 -22.45
CA PRO A 21 -8.13 -5.07 -23.79
C PRO A 21 -8.43 -3.57 -23.77
N ALA A 22 -9.36 -3.11 -22.93
CA ALA A 22 -9.68 -1.69 -22.80
C ALA A 22 -8.48 -0.83 -22.34
N VAL A 23 -7.54 -1.40 -21.59
CA VAL A 23 -6.30 -0.72 -21.19
C VAL A 23 -5.37 -0.61 -22.40
N VAL A 24 -5.23 -1.67 -23.17
CA VAL A 24 -4.43 -1.68 -24.41
C VAL A 24 -4.96 -0.65 -25.40
N ASP A 25 -6.28 -0.65 -25.65
CA ASP A 25 -6.94 0.30 -26.57
C ASP A 25 -6.71 1.77 -26.14
N ALA A 26 -6.78 2.05 -24.84
CA ALA A 26 -6.53 3.40 -24.32
C ALA A 26 -5.08 3.84 -24.55
N ILE A 27 -4.12 2.93 -24.36
CA ILE A 27 -2.69 3.19 -24.60
C ILE A 27 -2.44 3.42 -26.09
N GLU A 28 -2.99 2.55 -26.98
CA GLU A 28 -2.87 2.72 -28.44
C GLU A 28 -3.44 4.06 -28.91
N LYS A 29 -4.61 4.44 -28.41
CA LYS A 29 -5.21 5.72 -28.73
C LYS A 29 -4.29 6.88 -28.35
N ARG A 30 -3.65 6.82 -27.20
CA ARG A 30 -2.70 7.83 -26.74
C ARG A 30 -1.42 7.83 -27.58
N LEU A 31 -0.91 6.65 -27.89
CA LEU A 31 0.29 6.47 -28.74
C LEU A 31 0.10 7.10 -30.12
N ARG A 32 -1.05 6.88 -30.75
CA ARG A 32 -1.38 7.42 -32.09
C ARG A 32 -1.45 8.95 -32.12
N GLN A 33 -1.65 9.63 -30.98
CA GLN A 33 -1.61 11.10 -30.91
C GLN A 33 -0.18 11.64 -31.11
N GLY A 34 0.86 10.84 -30.81
CA GLY A 34 2.27 11.19 -31.05
C GLY A 34 2.84 12.36 -30.24
N ALA A 35 2.05 12.97 -29.34
CA ALA A 35 2.49 14.11 -28.52
C ALA A 35 2.58 13.69 -27.04
N PHE A 36 3.80 13.59 -26.51
CA PHE A 36 4.12 13.14 -25.15
C PHE A 36 4.72 14.23 -24.29
N GLY A 37 4.31 15.47 -24.50
CA GLY A 37 4.76 16.62 -23.72
C GLY A 37 4.21 16.64 -22.29
N TYR A 38 4.39 17.76 -21.60
CA TYR A 38 3.87 17.92 -20.24
C TYR A 38 2.36 17.77 -20.19
N ASN A 39 1.88 17.11 -19.13
CA ASN A 39 0.46 16.91 -18.88
C ASN A 39 0.11 17.30 -17.44
N THR A 40 -1.12 17.68 -17.23
CA THR A 40 -1.74 17.75 -15.91
C THR A 40 -2.45 16.44 -15.59
N VAL A 41 -2.57 16.10 -14.33
CA VAL A 41 -3.38 14.96 -13.89
C VAL A 41 -4.87 15.33 -14.09
N PRO A 42 -5.58 14.64 -14.99
CA PRO A 42 -6.97 15.00 -15.27
C PRO A 42 -7.88 14.59 -14.12
N ASP A 43 -9.01 15.28 -13.97
CA ASP A 43 -10.03 14.95 -12.97
C ASP A 43 -10.55 13.52 -13.12
N SER A 44 -10.65 13.03 -14.34
CA SER A 44 -11.05 11.65 -14.64
C SER A 44 -10.16 10.58 -13.97
N PHE A 45 -8.91 10.88 -13.67
CA PHE A 45 -8.02 9.99 -12.89
C PHE A 45 -8.58 9.78 -11.48
N ARG A 46 -8.85 10.89 -10.76
CA ARG A 46 -9.40 10.84 -9.40
C ARG A 46 -10.79 10.23 -9.36
N GLU A 47 -11.66 10.64 -10.29
CA GLU A 47 -13.02 10.11 -10.42
C GLU A 47 -13.04 8.60 -10.69
N SER A 48 -12.10 8.09 -11.46
CA SER A 48 -11.99 6.64 -11.73
C SER A 48 -11.59 5.87 -10.48
N ILE A 49 -10.67 6.40 -9.67
CA ILE A 49 -10.30 5.83 -8.36
C ILE A 49 -11.51 5.83 -7.42
N ILE A 50 -12.19 6.97 -7.27
CA ILE A 50 -13.38 7.09 -6.40
C ILE A 50 -14.44 6.06 -6.79
N ARG A 51 -14.80 5.99 -8.09
CA ARG A 51 -15.79 5.02 -8.58
C ARG A 51 -15.36 3.56 -8.36
N TRP A 52 -14.07 3.27 -8.56
CA TRP A 52 -13.53 1.91 -8.35
C TRP A 52 -13.65 1.52 -6.88
N TRP A 53 -13.16 2.34 -5.98
CA TRP A 53 -13.12 2.08 -4.54
C TRP A 53 -14.52 2.01 -3.93
N GLN A 54 -15.42 2.88 -4.34
CA GLN A 54 -16.81 2.82 -3.90
C GLN A 54 -17.48 1.50 -4.32
N ARG A 55 -17.26 1.07 -5.57
CA ARG A 55 -17.86 -0.15 -6.11
C ARG A 55 -17.25 -1.43 -5.54
N ARG A 56 -15.91 -1.47 -5.44
CA ARG A 56 -15.16 -2.69 -5.06
C ARG A 56 -15.02 -2.85 -3.56
N HIS A 57 -14.77 -1.76 -2.85
CA HIS A 57 -14.39 -1.78 -1.44
C HIS A 57 -15.39 -1.04 -0.55
N ARG A 58 -16.47 -0.49 -1.11
CA ARG A 58 -17.52 0.27 -0.40
C ARG A 58 -16.94 1.42 0.43
N PHE A 59 -15.86 2.01 -0.04
CA PHE A 59 -15.19 3.14 0.57
C PHE A 59 -15.31 4.35 -0.34
N THR A 60 -15.90 5.43 0.17
CA THR A 60 -16.05 6.69 -0.54
C THR A 60 -14.89 7.60 -0.21
N MET A 61 -14.24 8.11 -1.24
CA MET A 61 -13.14 9.07 -1.14
C MET A 61 -13.57 10.42 -1.69
N GLU A 62 -13.07 11.49 -1.13
CA GLU A 62 -13.18 12.82 -1.71
C GLU A 62 -12.04 13.05 -2.71
N LYS A 63 -12.30 13.86 -3.73
CA LYS A 63 -11.34 14.11 -4.81
C LYS A 63 -10.05 14.76 -4.30
N GLU A 64 -10.19 15.62 -3.33
CA GLU A 64 -9.10 16.38 -2.69
C GLU A 64 -8.13 15.49 -1.91
N TRP A 65 -8.58 14.31 -1.47
CA TRP A 65 -7.73 13.35 -0.76
C TRP A 65 -6.71 12.66 -1.68
N ILE A 66 -6.93 12.71 -3.02
CA ILE A 66 -6.20 11.87 -3.97
C ILE A 66 -5.08 12.65 -4.64
N LEU A 67 -3.85 12.26 -4.36
CA LEU A 67 -2.64 12.78 -4.98
C LEU A 67 -2.04 11.73 -5.93
N TYR A 68 -1.72 12.14 -7.15
CA TYR A 68 -1.03 11.28 -8.11
C TYR A 68 0.43 11.05 -7.70
N CYS A 69 0.92 9.83 -7.90
CA CYS A 69 2.34 9.50 -7.84
C CYS A 69 2.71 8.41 -8.87
N THR A 70 4.00 8.24 -9.12
CA THR A 70 4.50 7.30 -10.13
C THR A 70 4.59 5.86 -9.66
N GLY A 71 4.35 5.59 -8.39
CA GLY A 71 4.38 4.26 -7.81
C GLY A 71 4.25 4.28 -6.29
N VAL A 72 3.86 3.15 -5.70
CA VAL A 72 3.70 3.03 -4.24
C VAL A 72 5.05 3.14 -3.53
N VAL A 73 6.11 2.57 -4.08
CA VAL A 73 7.46 2.67 -3.48
C VAL A 73 7.96 4.12 -3.40
N PRO A 74 7.93 4.92 -4.49
CA PRO A 74 8.24 6.35 -4.42
C PRO A 74 7.33 7.12 -3.46
N ALA A 75 6.03 6.75 -3.38
CA ALA A 75 5.09 7.35 -2.44
C ALA A 75 5.52 7.11 -0.99
N ILE A 76 5.74 5.86 -0.59
CA ILE A 76 6.17 5.49 0.77
C ILE A 76 7.49 6.19 1.13
N SER A 77 8.47 6.18 0.24
CA SER A 77 9.75 6.86 0.46
C SER A 77 9.59 8.38 0.66
N SER A 78 8.69 9.00 -0.11
CA SER A 78 8.35 10.42 0.05
C SER A 78 7.64 10.71 1.38
N ILE A 79 6.69 9.87 1.78
CA ILE A 79 5.96 9.99 3.03
C ILE A 79 6.91 9.86 4.22
N VAL A 80 7.75 8.82 4.23
CA VAL A 80 8.79 8.63 5.25
C VAL A 80 9.62 9.91 5.42
N ARG A 81 10.12 10.47 4.31
CA ARG A 81 10.95 11.67 4.35
C ARG A 81 10.22 12.93 4.83
N LYS A 82 8.92 13.05 4.53
CA LYS A 82 8.13 14.25 4.79
C LYS A 82 7.47 14.25 6.16
N MET A 83 7.09 13.07 6.67
CA MET A 83 6.25 12.93 7.86
C MET A 83 7.05 12.50 9.09
N THR A 84 8.36 12.29 8.95
CA THR A 84 9.22 11.84 10.06
C THR A 84 10.54 12.59 10.05
N GLU A 85 11.27 12.54 11.17
CA GLU A 85 12.61 13.13 11.31
C GLU A 85 13.71 12.08 11.09
N ILE A 86 14.92 12.54 10.76
CA ILE A 86 16.10 11.67 10.66
C ILE A 86 16.39 11.05 12.03
N GLY A 87 16.50 9.72 12.07
CA GLY A 87 16.74 8.98 13.29
C GLY A 87 15.50 8.41 13.96
N ASP A 88 14.29 8.80 13.51
CA ASP A 88 13.03 8.22 13.98
C ASP A 88 12.96 6.71 13.74
N ASP A 89 12.23 6.04 14.62
CA ASP A 89 11.87 4.63 14.48
C ASP A 89 10.58 4.51 13.65
N ILE A 90 10.62 3.62 12.66
CA ILE A 90 9.45 3.30 11.82
C ILE A 90 9.13 1.82 11.99
N VAL A 91 7.92 1.56 12.46
CA VAL A 91 7.44 0.20 12.72
C VAL A 91 7.03 -0.49 11.42
N VAL A 92 7.34 -1.78 11.33
CA VAL A 92 6.84 -2.70 10.28
C VAL A 92 6.50 -4.04 10.91
N LEU A 93 5.53 -4.79 10.34
CA LEU A 93 5.23 -6.18 10.72
C LEU A 93 6.05 -7.14 9.86
N ALA A 94 7.09 -7.76 10.40
CA ALA A 94 7.96 -8.66 9.66
C ALA A 94 7.52 -10.14 9.75
N PRO A 95 7.71 -10.95 8.66
CA PRO A 95 8.31 -10.57 7.39
C PRO A 95 7.37 -9.70 6.53
N VAL A 96 7.93 -8.70 5.87
CA VAL A 96 7.19 -7.77 5.01
C VAL A 96 8.02 -7.44 3.77
N TYR A 97 7.40 -6.80 2.79
CA TYR A 97 8.02 -6.38 1.55
C TYR A 97 9.34 -5.62 1.81
N ASN A 98 10.44 -6.18 1.30
CA ASN A 98 11.79 -5.73 1.59
C ASN A 98 12.07 -4.26 1.22
N ILE A 99 11.33 -3.70 0.28
CA ILE A 99 11.50 -2.30 -0.14
C ILE A 99 11.06 -1.31 0.95
N PHE A 100 10.23 -1.73 1.92
CA PHE A 100 9.93 -0.88 3.08
C PHE A 100 11.19 -0.59 3.89
N TYR A 101 12.04 -1.59 4.12
CA TYR A 101 13.33 -1.42 4.78
C TYR A 101 14.20 -0.40 4.03
N ASN A 102 14.29 -0.54 2.70
CA ASN A 102 15.05 0.40 1.88
C ASN A 102 14.45 1.83 1.94
N SER A 103 13.12 1.96 1.91
CA SER A 103 12.44 3.25 2.00
C SER A 103 12.67 3.94 3.35
N ILE A 104 12.85 3.17 4.43
CA ILE A 104 13.17 3.68 5.76
C ILE A 104 14.65 4.05 5.85
N LEU A 105 15.53 3.09 5.58
CA LEU A 105 16.98 3.23 5.79
C LEU A 105 17.62 4.27 4.87
N ASN A 106 17.24 4.28 3.59
CA ASN A 106 17.78 5.24 2.62
C ASN A 106 17.36 6.70 2.91
N ASN A 107 16.35 6.90 3.74
CA ASN A 107 15.95 8.21 4.21
C ASN A 107 16.49 8.54 5.61
N GLY A 108 17.39 7.73 6.17
CA GLY A 108 18.07 7.99 7.45
C GLY A 108 17.20 7.69 8.69
N ARG A 109 16.13 6.92 8.54
CA ARG A 109 15.27 6.45 9.64
C ARG A 109 15.69 5.04 10.04
N LYS A 110 15.17 4.55 11.16
CA LYS A 110 15.47 3.23 11.69
C LYS A 110 14.27 2.31 11.52
N VAL A 111 14.54 1.05 11.17
CA VAL A 111 13.50 0.01 11.10
C VAL A 111 13.28 -0.56 12.48
N LEU A 112 12.02 -0.57 12.92
CA LEU A 112 11.58 -1.22 14.14
C LEU A 112 10.63 -2.36 13.77
N ALA A 113 11.20 -3.56 13.58
CA ALA A 113 10.42 -4.72 13.13
C ALA A 113 9.68 -5.36 14.31
N SER A 114 8.35 -5.49 14.19
CA SER A 114 7.54 -6.35 15.03
C SER A 114 7.33 -7.68 14.29
N GLU A 115 7.89 -8.74 14.86
CA GLU A 115 7.91 -10.06 14.20
C GLU A 115 6.55 -10.74 14.33
N LEU A 116 5.99 -11.15 13.18
CA LEU A 116 4.79 -11.96 13.14
C LEU A 116 5.10 -13.37 13.68
N ARG A 117 4.20 -13.91 14.47
CA ARG A 117 4.29 -15.30 14.94
C ARG A 117 3.71 -16.24 13.89
N TYR A 118 4.46 -17.26 13.52
CA TYR A 118 3.99 -18.32 12.63
C TYR A 118 3.71 -19.58 13.41
N ALA A 119 2.48 -20.05 13.38
CA ALA A 119 2.06 -21.31 13.97
C ALA A 119 0.93 -21.93 13.16
N ASP A 120 0.91 -23.24 13.05
CA ASP A 120 -0.18 -24.02 12.40
C ASP A 120 -0.55 -23.51 10.99
N GLY A 121 0.45 -23.13 10.20
CA GLY A 121 0.24 -22.64 8.83
C GLY A 121 -0.29 -21.22 8.74
N SER A 122 -0.35 -20.46 9.84
CA SER A 122 -0.89 -19.10 9.87
C SER A 122 0.03 -18.12 10.58
N TYR A 123 0.00 -16.87 10.11
CA TYR A 123 0.68 -15.75 10.78
C TYR A 123 -0.28 -15.00 11.68
N THR A 124 0.19 -14.60 12.84
CA THR A 124 -0.53 -13.78 13.83
C THR A 124 0.36 -12.65 14.34
N ILE A 125 -0.27 -11.58 14.83
CA ILE A 125 0.44 -10.43 15.38
C ILE A 125 0.72 -10.68 16.87
N ASP A 126 1.94 -10.40 17.29
CA ASP A 126 2.29 -10.25 18.70
C ASP A 126 1.92 -8.82 19.14
N TYR A 127 0.72 -8.66 19.66
CA TYR A 127 0.22 -7.34 20.05
C TYR A 127 1.01 -6.71 21.21
N ALA A 128 1.60 -7.51 22.09
CA ALA A 128 2.43 -6.97 23.17
C ALA A 128 3.73 -6.36 22.63
N ASP A 129 4.36 -7.05 21.69
CA ASP A 129 5.55 -6.58 21.00
C ASP A 129 5.24 -5.37 20.10
N LEU A 130 4.12 -5.41 19.35
CA LEU A 130 3.69 -4.29 18.52
C LEU A 130 3.42 -3.05 19.37
N GLU A 131 2.69 -3.19 20.47
CA GLU A 131 2.35 -2.07 21.36
C GLU A 131 3.60 -1.47 22.00
N GLU A 132 4.56 -2.29 22.46
CA GLU A 132 5.83 -1.82 22.99
C GLU A 132 6.55 -0.93 21.98
N LYS A 133 6.60 -1.35 20.71
CA LYS A 133 7.25 -0.60 19.64
C LYS A 133 6.51 0.70 19.26
N LEU A 134 5.18 0.65 19.22
CA LEU A 134 4.38 1.85 18.94
C LEU A 134 4.43 2.87 20.08
N SER A 135 4.68 2.42 21.31
CA SER A 135 4.72 3.30 22.49
C SER A 135 6.02 4.07 22.69
N ARG A 136 7.05 3.81 21.89
CA ARG A 136 8.34 4.50 22.00
C ARG A 136 8.21 5.96 21.54
N GLU A 137 8.81 6.87 22.28
CA GLU A 137 8.82 8.31 21.94
C GLU A 137 9.46 8.60 20.57
N THR A 138 10.35 7.71 20.11
CA THR A 138 11.02 7.80 18.81
C THR A 138 10.20 7.21 17.66
N THR A 139 9.08 6.54 17.95
CA THR A 139 8.22 5.94 16.91
C THR A 139 7.25 6.98 16.37
N SER A 140 7.43 7.38 15.12
CA SER A 140 6.60 8.39 14.45
C SER A 140 5.68 7.82 13.39
N LEU A 141 6.00 6.63 12.84
CA LEU A 141 5.28 6.07 11.69
C LEU A 141 5.20 4.54 11.77
N PHE A 142 4.07 4.00 11.33
CA PHE A 142 3.89 2.57 11.09
C PHE A 142 3.59 2.33 9.61
N ILE A 143 4.43 1.55 8.91
CA ILE A 143 4.15 1.10 7.55
C ILE A 143 3.43 -0.25 7.63
N PHE A 144 2.15 -0.23 7.32
CA PHE A 144 1.26 -1.38 7.37
C PHE A 144 0.94 -1.88 5.96
N CYS A 145 1.01 -3.20 5.73
CA CYS A 145 0.71 -3.83 4.45
C CYS A 145 -0.57 -4.65 4.56
N ASN A 146 -1.58 -4.32 3.76
CA ASN A 146 -2.85 -5.06 3.74
C ASN A 146 -3.52 -5.01 2.35
N PRO A 147 -3.61 -6.11 1.64
CA PRO A 147 -3.12 -7.48 1.93
C PRO A 147 -1.60 -7.56 2.11
N HIS A 148 -1.14 -8.44 3.00
CA HIS A 148 0.23 -8.46 3.49
C HIS A 148 1.17 -9.30 2.61
N ASN A 149 2.13 -8.65 1.99
CA ASN A 149 3.20 -9.27 1.21
C ASN A 149 4.47 -9.42 2.09
N PRO A 150 5.13 -10.59 2.17
CA PRO A 150 4.99 -11.76 1.28
C PRO A 150 4.10 -12.89 1.81
N ILE A 151 3.51 -12.76 2.98
CA ILE A 151 2.79 -13.87 3.65
C ILE A 151 1.41 -14.18 3.03
N GLY A 152 0.92 -13.35 2.10
CA GLY A 152 -0.35 -13.56 1.41
C GLY A 152 -1.57 -13.44 2.31
N LYS A 153 -1.50 -12.67 3.40
CA LYS A 153 -2.58 -12.57 4.38
C LYS A 153 -3.43 -11.31 4.18
N VAL A 154 -4.75 -11.50 4.15
CA VAL A 154 -5.73 -10.42 4.29
C VAL A 154 -6.13 -10.35 5.75
N TRP A 155 -5.88 -9.22 6.39
CA TRP A 155 -6.21 -9.03 7.80
C TRP A 155 -7.71 -8.84 7.99
N ASP A 156 -8.29 -9.54 8.96
CA ASP A 156 -9.71 -9.43 9.29
C ASP A 156 -10.03 -8.16 10.08
N ARG A 157 -11.32 -7.81 10.14
CA ARG A 157 -11.77 -6.60 10.82
C ARG A 157 -11.32 -6.50 12.28
N PRO A 158 -11.46 -7.54 13.13
CA PRO A 158 -10.99 -7.45 14.52
C PRO A 158 -9.50 -7.16 14.64
N THR A 159 -8.68 -7.75 13.77
CA THR A 159 -7.24 -7.48 13.70
C THR A 159 -6.94 -6.04 13.32
N LEU A 160 -7.64 -5.53 12.28
CA LEU A 160 -7.47 -4.16 11.82
C LEU A 160 -7.91 -3.14 12.88
N GLU A 161 -9.04 -3.39 13.55
CA GLU A 161 -9.53 -2.54 14.64
C GLU A 161 -8.55 -2.51 15.82
N ARG A 162 -7.96 -3.66 16.17
CA ARG A 162 -6.96 -3.70 17.23
C ARG A 162 -5.67 -2.95 16.88
N ILE A 163 -5.21 -3.04 15.64
CA ILE A 163 -4.08 -2.24 15.16
C ILE A 163 -4.41 -0.74 15.23
N ALA A 164 -5.61 -0.36 14.75
CA ALA A 164 -6.06 1.02 14.76
C ALA A 164 -6.12 1.59 16.19
N GLU A 165 -6.65 0.84 17.15
CA GLU A 165 -6.67 1.23 18.58
C GLU A 165 -5.27 1.53 19.11
N LEU A 166 -4.28 0.69 18.78
CA LEU A 166 -2.90 0.89 19.22
C LEU A 166 -2.27 2.14 18.56
N CYS A 167 -2.49 2.34 17.26
CA CYS A 167 -1.99 3.53 16.57
C CYS A 167 -2.61 4.82 17.11
N ILE A 168 -3.91 4.81 17.40
CA ILE A 168 -4.61 5.94 18.02
C ILE A 168 -4.07 6.20 19.43
N LYS A 169 -3.96 5.15 20.26
CA LYS A 169 -3.49 5.23 21.63
C LYS A 169 -2.11 5.89 21.77
N HIS A 170 -1.21 5.57 20.85
CA HIS A 170 0.18 6.03 20.87
C HIS A 170 0.47 7.17 19.87
N ASP A 171 -0.58 7.74 19.26
CA ASP A 171 -0.50 8.86 18.29
C ASP A 171 0.44 8.62 17.11
N VAL A 172 0.47 7.38 16.60
CA VAL A 172 1.33 6.97 15.50
C VAL A 172 0.60 7.12 14.17
N LEU A 173 1.24 7.77 13.19
CA LEU A 173 0.75 7.88 11.83
C LEU A 173 0.89 6.54 11.10
N VAL A 174 -0.09 6.18 10.27
CA VAL A 174 -0.09 4.92 9.52
C VAL A 174 0.07 5.19 8.02
N VAL A 175 1.06 4.56 7.40
CA VAL A 175 1.11 4.40 5.94
C VAL A 175 0.55 3.02 5.62
N SER A 176 -0.62 2.98 5.01
CA SER A 176 -1.26 1.72 4.60
C SER A 176 -0.93 1.42 3.14
N ASP A 177 -0.07 0.42 2.90
CA ASP A 177 0.16 -0.09 1.55
C ASP A 177 -0.95 -1.06 1.17
N GLU A 178 -1.81 -0.61 0.28
CA GLU A 178 -3.01 -1.30 -0.16
C GLU A 178 -2.94 -1.73 -1.64
N ILE A 179 -1.73 -1.82 -2.20
CA ILE A 179 -1.50 -2.13 -3.62
C ILE A 179 -2.11 -3.48 -4.06
N HIS A 180 -2.28 -4.42 -3.14
CA HIS A 180 -2.84 -5.75 -3.39
C HIS A 180 -4.35 -5.86 -3.09
N CYS A 181 -5.04 -4.77 -2.79
CA CYS A 181 -6.42 -4.75 -2.28
C CYS A 181 -7.46 -5.49 -3.16
N ASP A 182 -7.25 -5.55 -4.47
CA ASP A 182 -8.14 -6.24 -5.40
C ASP A 182 -7.80 -7.73 -5.60
N LEU A 183 -6.65 -8.19 -5.12
CA LEU A 183 -6.13 -9.54 -5.33
C LEU A 183 -6.34 -10.40 -4.08
N THR A 184 -7.59 -10.74 -3.82
CA THR A 184 -7.97 -11.58 -2.68
C THR A 184 -8.64 -12.87 -3.16
N HIS A 185 -8.44 -13.96 -2.42
CA HIS A 185 -9.14 -15.20 -2.69
C HIS A 185 -10.64 -15.09 -2.40
N ILE A 186 -11.43 -15.93 -3.08
CA ILE A 186 -12.88 -16.03 -2.83
C ILE A 186 -13.11 -16.32 -1.34
N GLY A 187 -14.03 -15.57 -0.73
CA GLY A 187 -14.35 -15.67 0.70
C GLY A 187 -13.52 -14.76 1.61
N HIS A 188 -12.49 -14.08 1.09
CA HIS A 188 -11.69 -13.11 1.84
C HIS A 188 -11.96 -11.70 1.31
N ALA A 189 -12.52 -10.85 2.16
CA ALA A 189 -12.81 -9.46 1.84
C ALA A 189 -11.72 -8.55 2.38
N TYR A 190 -11.08 -7.80 1.49
CA TYR A 190 -10.21 -6.69 1.89
C TYR A 190 -11.05 -5.55 2.49
N ILE A 191 -10.53 -4.91 3.53
CA ILE A 191 -11.14 -3.77 4.20
C ILE A 191 -10.11 -2.62 4.16
N PRO A 192 -10.47 -1.45 3.58
CA PRO A 192 -9.60 -0.28 3.60
C PRO A 192 -9.33 0.15 5.05
N PHE A 193 -8.06 0.35 5.40
CA PHE A 193 -7.71 0.68 6.80
C PHE A 193 -8.34 2.00 7.24
N ALA A 194 -8.34 3.00 6.38
CA ALA A 194 -8.99 4.30 6.64
C ALA A 194 -10.53 4.23 6.76
N SER A 195 -11.17 3.09 6.42
CA SER A 195 -12.62 2.93 6.54
C SER A 195 -13.11 2.51 7.92
N LEU A 196 -12.21 2.18 8.84
CA LEU A 196 -12.56 1.63 10.14
C LEU A 196 -13.25 2.64 11.05
N SER A 197 -12.70 3.86 11.11
CA SER A 197 -13.29 5.00 11.83
C SER A 197 -12.75 6.32 11.28
N LYS A 198 -13.43 7.43 11.60
CA LYS A 198 -12.91 8.76 11.24
C LYS A 198 -11.55 9.03 11.90
N GLU A 199 -11.39 8.65 13.15
CA GLU A 199 -10.17 8.92 13.91
C GLU A 199 -8.95 8.23 13.31
N ILE A 200 -9.07 6.98 12.83
CA ILE A 200 -7.97 6.30 12.13
C ILE A 200 -7.80 6.83 10.70
N ALA A 201 -8.89 7.22 10.03
CA ALA A 201 -8.79 7.86 8.71
C ALA A 201 -7.92 9.12 8.77
N ASP A 202 -8.11 9.96 9.78
CA ASP A 202 -7.35 11.20 9.99
C ASP A 202 -5.84 10.93 10.29
N ARG A 203 -5.47 9.68 10.59
CA ARG A 203 -4.08 9.22 10.83
C ARG A 203 -3.54 8.30 9.76
N THR A 204 -4.29 8.07 8.69
CA THR A 204 -3.91 7.10 7.65
C THR A 204 -3.58 7.79 6.34
N ILE A 205 -2.44 7.42 5.78
CA ILE A 205 -2.05 7.74 4.41
C ILE A 205 -2.06 6.42 3.64
N SER A 206 -3.07 6.21 2.79
CA SER A 206 -3.16 4.99 1.97
C SER A 206 -2.39 5.14 0.66
N CYS A 207 -1.60 4.13 0.31
CA CYS A 207 -0.90 4.02 -0.97
C CYS A 207 -1.59 2.96 -1.82
N ILE A 208 -2.12 3.37 -2.97
CA ILE A 208 -2.93 2.54 -3.86
C ILE A 208 -2.42 2.61 -5.30
N ALA A 209 -2.59 1.54 -6.05
CA ALA A 209 -2.22 1.52 -7.46
C ALA A 209 -3.03 0.49 -8.26
N PRO A 210 -3.31 0.74 -9.55
CA PRO A 210 -3.92 -0.24 -10.43
C PRO A 210 -2.92 -1.29 -10.95
N THR A 211 -1.63 -1.09 -10.65
CA THR A 211 -0.53 -1.78 -11.30
C THR A 211 -0.50 -3.28 -11.05
N LYS A 212 -0.88 -3.73 -9.87
CA LYS A 212 -0.98 -5.16 -9.55
C LYS A 212 -2.30 -5.75 -10.02
N THR A 213 -3.40 -5.03 -9.86
CA THR A 213 -4.74 -5.47 -10.29
C THR A 213 -4.82 -5.72 -11.80
N PHE A 214 -4.17 -4.88 -12.60
CA PHE A 214 -4.26 -4.92 -14.07
C PHE A 214 -2.96 -5.35 -14.76
N ASN A 215 -1.96 -5.83 -14.03
CA ASN A 215 -0.67 -6.25 -14.57
C ASN A 215 0.01 -5.16 -15.43
N ILE A 216 0.06 -3.93 -14.93
CA ILE A 216 0.58 -2.75 -15.64
C ILE A 216 1.69 -2.03 -14.84
N ALA A 217 2.52 -2.76 -14.11
CA ALA A 217 3.56 -2.17 -13.27
C ALA A 217 4.52 -1.24 -14.05
N GLY A 218 4.82 -1.58 -15.29
CA GLY A 218 5.67 -0.77 -16.18
C GLY A 218 5.10 0.60 -16.54
N LEU A 219 3.80 0.86 -16.34
CA LEU A 219 3.15 2.16 -16.60
C LEU A 219 3.31 3.17 -15.46
N GLN A 220 3.88 2.76 -14.33
CA GLN A 220 4.30 3.64 -13.23
C GLN A 220 3.22 4.64 -12.78
N THR A 221 2.07 4.13 -12.38
CA THR A 221 0.96 4.95 -11.89
C THR A 221 0.46 4.46 -10.55
N ALA A 222 0.24 5.39 -9.63
CA ALA A 222 -0.29 5.14 -8.30
C ALA A 222 -0.95 6.40 -7.74
N ALA A 223 -1.57 6.27 -6.58
CA ALA A 223 -2.10 7.41 -5.84
C ALA A 223 -1.81 7.28 -4.34
N ILE A 224 -1.65 8.43 -3.70
CA ILE A 224 -1.65 8.59 -2.25
C ILE A 224 -3.02 9.14 -1.88
N VAL A 225 -3.68 8.57 -0.89
CA VAL A 225 -4.99 9.00 -0.39
C VAL A 225 -4.84 9.46 1.05
N ILE A 226 -5.18 10.71 1.31
CA ILE A 226 -5.03 11.37 2.61
C ILE A 226 -6.37 11.98 3.00
N PRO A 227 -7.16 11.33 3.87
CA PRO A 227 -8.48 11.83 4.30
C PRO A 227 -8.46 13.09 5.16
N ASN A 228 -7.28 13.51 5.64
CA ASN A 228 -7.11 14.70 6.50
C ASN A 228 -6.53 15.88 5.74
#